data_fd191c1258fc26cd8cc4cd6f1720cc34
#
_entry.id   fd191c1258fc26cd8cc4cd6f1720cc34
#
_cell.length_a   1.000
_cell.length_b   1.000
_cell.length_c   1.000
_cell.angle_alpha   90.00
_cell.angle_beta   90.00
_cell.angle_gamma   90.00
#
_symmetry.space_group_name_H-M   'P 1'
#
loop_
_entity.id
_entity.type
_entity.pdbx_description
1 polymer ?
#
loop_
_entity_poly.entity_id
_entity_poly.type
_entity_poly.pdbx_seq_one_letter_code
_entity_poly.pdbx_strand_id
1 'polypeptide(L)'
;ISENELLDLTKESSVKVITNDGQEFQGQITFISASADEMMHTFDIEISIPNPSGRIKDGQTAKVIVSATPEPAHIIPLSILRLDPEGNIGVRLVNKDNLVEFYTVEIIQDTEKGVWVTGLPFNSRIITVGQDYVNNNEKVDIAIDYRLNKDEIINWFFCRSL
;
A
#
# COMPACT_ATOMS: atom_id res chain seq x y z
N ILE A 1 -3.78 -7.62 18.08
CA ILE A 1 -3.46 -6.64 17.03
C ILE A 1 -4.09 -5.30 17.33
N SER A 2 -3.52 -4.21 16.85
CA SER A 2 -4.06 -2.85 17.01
C SER A 2 -5.28 -2.61 16.11
N GLU A 3 -6.06 -1.54 16.40
CA GLU A 3 -7.23 -1.16 15.61
C GLU A 3 -6.87 -0.85 14.14
N ASN A 4 -5.75 -0.16 13.91
CA ASN A 4 -5.30 0.18 12.55
C ASN A 4 -4.94 -1.05 11.72
N GLU A 5 -4.32 -2.06 12.34
CA GLU A 5 -3.97 -3.32 11.66
C GLU A 5 -5.20 -4.19 11.41
N LEU A 6 -6.29 -4.00 12.17
CA LEU A 6 -7.53 -4.76 12.03
C LEU A 6 -8.27 -4.40 10.74
N LEU A 7 -8.20 -3.13 10.28
CA LEU A 7 -8.94 -2.64 9.12
C LEU A 7 -8.61 -3.42 7.84
N ASP A 8 -7.37 -3.88 7.71
CA ASP A 8 -6.88 -4.59 6.53
C ASP A 8 -7.03 -6.12 6.63
N LEU A 9 -7.54 -6.64 7.76
CA LEU A 9 -7.62 -8.06 8.01
C LEU A 9 -8.99 -8.64 7.66
N THR A 10 -8.96 -9.69 6.87
CA THR A 10 -10.13 -10.54 6.59
C THR A 10 -9.83 -11.99 6.94
N LYS A 11 -10.86 -12.82 7.04
CA LYS A 11 -10.67 -14.28 7.22
C LYS A 11 -9.93 -14.94 6.05
N GLU A 12 -9.85 -14.25 4.91
CA GLU A 12 -9.16 -14.71 3.69
C GLU A 12 -7.69 -14.27 3.65
N SER A 13 -7.26 -13.43 4.60
CA SER A 13 -5.87 -12.98 4.69
C SER A 13 -4.93 -14.17 4.87
N SER A 14 -3.81 -14.17 4.15
CA SER A 14 -2.79 -15.21 4.26
C SER A 14 -2.03 -15.05 5.56
N VAL A 15 -1.91 -16.12 6.33
CA VAL A 15 -1.23 -16.11 7.63
C VAL A 15 -0.03 -17.04 7.60
N LYS A 16 1.13 -16.48 7.91
CA LYS A 16 2.38 -17.23 8.14
C LYS A 16 2.72 -17.17 9.63
N VAL A 17 2.92 -18.33 10.22
CA VAL A 17 3.33 -18.47 11.63
C VAL A 17 4.74 -19.02 11.70
N ILE A 18 5.61 -18.33 12.42
CA ILE A 18 7.02 -18.70 12.59
C ILE A 18 7.24 -18.98 14.06
N THR A 19 7.58 -20.22 14.37
CA THR A 19 7.92 -20.65 15.72
C THR A 19 9.33 -20.21 16.12
N ASN A 20 9.64 -20.20 17.42
CA ASN A 20 10.96 -19.76 17.94
C ASN A 20 12.16 -20.55 17.42
N ASP A 21 11.94 -21.79 16.95
CA ASP A 21 12.95 -22.64 16.31
C ASP A 21 13.07 -22.39 14.79
N GLY A 22 12.37 -21.36 14.27
CA GLY A 22 12.45 -20.93 12.87
C GLY A 22 11.61 -21.75 11.90
N GLN A 23 10.74 -22.65 12.39
CA GLN A 23 9.83 -23.39 11.50
C GLN A 23 8.68 -22.50 11.06
N GLU A 24 8.33 -22.59 9.79
CA GLU A 24 7.24 -21.83 9.17
C GLU A 24 6.02 -22.70 8.93
N PHE A 25 4.85 -22.20 9.28
CA PHE A 25 3.56 -22.86 9.10
C PHE A 25 2.58 -21.90 8.42
N GLN A 26 1.69 -22.43 7.61
CA GLN A 26 0.55 -21.69 7.08
C GLN A 26 -0.63 -21.85 8.04
N GLY A 27 -1.27 -20.73 8.35
CA GLY A 27 -2.46 -20.67 9.18
C GLY A 27 -3.63 -20.00 8.48
N GLN A 28 -4.80 -20.10 9.08
CA GLN A 28 -6.02 -19.42 8.64
C GLN A 28 -6.65 -18.71 9.83
N ILE A 29 -7.11 -17.48 9.63
CA ILE A 29 -7.85 -16.74 10.65
C ILE A 29 -9.24 -17.39 10.80
N THR A 30 -9.53 -17.87 12.00
CA THR A 30 -10.82 -18.49 12.33
C THR A 30 -11.74 -17.53 13.06
N PHE A 31 -11.16 -16.65 13.87
CA PHE A 31 -11.92 -15.71 14.67
C PHE A 31 -11.17 -14.36 14.78
N ILE A 32 -11.92 -13.28 14.74
CA ILE A 32 -11.46 -11.91 15.02
C ILE A 32 -12.44 -11.36 16.07
N SER A 33 -11.94 -10.91 17.21
CA SER A 33 -12.76 -10.31 18.26
C SER A 33 -13.44 -9.03 17.74
N ALA A 34 -14.71 -8.86 18.07
CA ALA A 34 -15.44 -7.62 17.80
C ALA A 34 -15.25 -6.55 18.89
N SER A 35 -14.57 -6.90 19.99
CA SER A 35 -14.32 -6.02 21.12
C SER A 35 -12.83 -5.96 21.41
N ALA A 36 -12.31 -4.76 21.61
CA ALA A 36 -10.94 -4.57 22.05
C ALA A 36 -10.81 -4.87 23.56
N ASP A 37 -9.63 -5.35 23.94
CA ASP A 37 -9.21 -5.34 25.35
C ASP A 37 -9.09 -3.89 25.84
N GLU A 38 -9.80 -3.54 26.90
CA GLU A 38 -9.89 -2.16 27.39
C GLU A 38 -8.55 -1.62 27.94
N MET A 39 -7.66 -2.49 28.40
CA MET A 39 -6.37 -2.09 28.96
C MET A 39 -5.27 -1.97 27.90
N MET A 40 -5.27 -2.85 26.92
CA MET A 40 -4.21 -2.93 25.90
C MET A 40 -4.61 -2.29 24.57
N HIS A 41 -5.89 -1.95 24.37
CA HIS A 41 -6.43 -1.43 23.11
C HIS A 41 -6.09 -2.34 21.92
N THR A 42 -6.16 -3.65 22.13
CA THR A 42 -5.86 -4.67 21.13
C THR A 42 -7.04 -5.60 20.92
N PHE A 43 -7.15 -6.14 19.72
CA PHE A 43 -8.15 -7.14 19.36
C PHE A 43 -7.51 -8.53 19.36
N ASP A 44 -8.24 -9.53 19.87
CA ASP A 44 -7.81 -10.92 19.78
C ASP A 44 -8.14 -11.52 18.42
N ILE A 45 -7.18 -12.28 17.88
CA ILE A 45 -7.38 -13.10 16.69
C ILE A 45 -7.03 -14.54 17.00
N GLU A 46 -7.83 -15.48 16.48
CA GLU A 46 -7.51 -16.90 16.53
C GLU A 46 -7.10 -17.40 15.16
N ILE A 47 -6.00 -18.15 15.12
CA ILE A 47 -5.43 -18.69 13.92
C ILE A 47 -5.35 -20.20 14.05
N SER A 48 -6.00 -20.92 13.15
CA SER A 48 -5.89 -22.37 13.04
C SER A 48 -4.69 -22.76 12.19
N ILE A 49 -3.86 -23.67 12.71
CA ILE A 49 -2.67 -24.18 12.03
C ILE A 49 -2.76 -25.71 11.97
N PRO A 50 -2.69 -26.34 10.79
CA PRO A 50 -2.60 -27.79 10.69
C PRO A 50 -1.30 -28.31 11.34
N ASN A 51 -1.43 -29.20 12.34
CA ASN A 51 -0.30 -29.76 13.07
C ASN A 51 -0.31 -31.32 13.04
N PRO A 52 -0.33 -31.95 11.87
CA PRO A 52 -0.46 -33.43 11.79
C PRO A 52 0.75 -34.18 12.37
N SER A 53 1.92 -33.54 12.39
CA SER A 53 3.14 -34.13 12.91
C SER A 53 3.39 -33.85 14.38
N GLY A 54 2.53 -33.09 15.07
CA GLY A 54 2.68 -32.72 16.48
C GLY A 54 3.93 -31.87 16.78
N ARG A 55 4.47 -31.15 15.78
CA ARG A 55 5.68 -30.33 15.95
C ARG A 55 5.42 -29.07 16.77
N ILE A 56 4.24 -28.49 16.61
CA ILE A 56 3.83 -27.34 17.40
C ILE A 56 3.34 -27.84 18.77
N LYS A 57 3.92 -27.32 19.84
CA LYS A 57 3.56 -27.68 21.21
C LYS A 57 2.73 -26.59 21.85
N ASP A 58 1.87 -27.00 22.77
CA ASP A 58 1.10 -26.07 23.60
C ASP A 58 2.05 -25.18 24.44
N GLY A 59 1.67 -23.90 24.62
CA GLY A 59 2.47 -22.92 25.35
C GLY A 59 3.66 -22.33 24.58
N GLN A 60 3.86 -22.68 23.31
CA GLN A 60 4.92 -22.07 22.49
C GLN A 60 4.54 -20.66 22.04
N THR A 61 5.49 -19.75 22.09
CA THR A 61 5.39 -18.43 21.45
C THR A 61 5.76 -18.53 19.99
N ALA A 62 5.03 -17.79 19.15
CA ALA A 62 5.29 -17.72 17.73
C ALA A 62 5.15 -16.29 17.22
N LYS A 63 5.87 -15.97 16.16
CA LYS A 63 5.68 -14.74 15.38
C LYS A 63 4.64 -15.00 14.31
N VAL A 64 3.61 -14.19 14.26
CA VAL A 64 2.57 -14.23 13.23
C VAL A 64 2.80 -13.10 12.25
N ILE A 65 2.79 -13.43 10.95
CA ILE A 65 2.82 -12.48 9.85
C ILE A 65 1.51 -12.67 9.11
N VAL A 66 0.68 -11.66 9.12
CA VAL A 66 -0.58 -11.64 8.36
C VAL A 66 -0.36 -10.73 7.16
N SER A 67 -0.60 -11.27 5.97
CA SER A 67 -0.56 -10.49 4.74
C SER A 67 -1.99 -10.12 4.38
N ALA A 68 -2.25 -8.83 4.31
CA ALA A 68 -3.50 -8.32 3.75
C ALA A 68 -3.63 -8.72 2.27
N THR A 69 -4.82 -8.60 1.72
CA THR A 69 -5.05 -8.81 0.30
C THR A 69 -4.13 -7.89 -0.50
N PRO A 70 -3.37 -8.40 -1.48
CA PRO A 70 -2.49 -7.55 -2.26
C PRO A 70 -3.31 -6.49 -3.01
N GLU A 71 -3.05 -5.24 -2.71
CA GLU A 71 -3.58 -4.12 -3.50
C GLU A 71 -2.49 -3.58 -4.44
N PRO A 72 -2.87 -3.09 -5.63
CA PRO A 72 -1.92 -2.44 -6.52
C PRO A 72 -1.31 -1.23 -5.83
N ALA A 73 -0.02 -1.25 -5.61
CA ALA A 73 0.71 -0.15 -5.01
C ALA A 73 1.82 0.33 -5.96
N HIS A 74 2.10 1.62 -5.89
CA HIS A 74 3.11 2.28 -6.69
C HIS A 74 4.13 2.95 -5.77
N ILE A 75 5.42 2.82 -6.11
CA ILE A 75 6.45 3.60 -5.43
C ILE A 75 6.65 4.91 -6.19
N ILE A 76 6.53 6.02 -5.49
CA ILE A 76 6.66 7.36 -6.09
C ILE A 76 7.61 8.23 -5.26
N PRO A 77 8.31 9.21 -5.87
CA PRO A 77 9.08 10.18 -5.10
C PRO A 77 8.18 11.03 -4.21
N LEU A 78 8.58 11.26 -2.96
CA LEU A 78 7.86 12.14 -2.04
C LEU A 78 7.63 13.55 -2.62
N SER A 79 8.55 14.03 -3.47
CA SER A 79 8.52 15.36 -4.08
C SER A 79 7.34 15.62 -5.02
N ILE A 80 6.65 14.58 -5.49
CA ILE A 80 5.50 14.74 -6.40
C ILE A 80 4.15 14.70 -5.69
N LEU A 81 4.13 14.36 -4.41
CA LEU A 81 2.91 14.43 -3.61
C LEU A 81 2.46 15.88 -3.44
N ARG A 82 1.17 16.11 -3.56
CA ARG A 82 0.51 17.41 -3.40
C ARG A 82 -0.73 17.26 -2.54
N LEU A 83 -1.16 18.40 -2.01
CA LEU A 83 -2.46 18.51 -1.34
C LEU A 83 -3.43 19.19 -2.28
N ASP A 84 -4.66 18.68 -2.31
CA ASP A 84 -5.78 19.38 -2.92
C ASP A 84 -6.30 20.51 -1.99
N PRO A 85 -7.24 21.36 -2.44
CA PRO A 85 -7.82 22.41 -1.59
C PRO A 85 -8.55 21.89 -0.35
N GLU A 86 -9.00 20.64 -0.37
CA GLU A 86 -9.67 19.96 0.72
C GLU A 86 -8.69 19.32 1.72
N GLY A 87 -7.39 19.30 1.39
CA GLY A 87 -6.32 18.78 2.26
C GLY A 87 -6.00 17.29 2.02
N ASN A 88 -6.55 16.67 0.98
CA ASN A 88 -6.21 15.29 0.65
C ASN A 88 -4.86 15.20 -0.07
N ILE A 89 -4.09 14.16 0.26
CA ILE A 89 -2.82 13.89 -0.39
C ILE A 89 -3.09 13.20 -1.73
N GLY A 90 -2.37 13.64 -2.78
CA GLY A 90 -2.52 13.06 -4.09
C GLY A 90 -1.41 13.41 -5.07
N VAL A 91 -1.56 12.98 -6.30
CA VAL A 91 -0.65 13.25 -7.41
C VAL A 91 -1.41 13.73 -8.63
N ARG A 92 -0.70 14.38 -9.54
CA ARG A 92 -1.26 14.77 -10.84
C ARG A 92 -0.92 13.74 -11.89
N LEU A 93 -1.95 13.23 -12.55
CA LEU A 93 -1.85 12.33 -13.70
C LEU A 93 -2.20 13.07 -14.99
N VAL A 94 -1.80 12.48 -16.09
CA VAL A 94 -2.27 12.92 -17.42
C VAL A 94 -3.09 11.80 -18.03
N ASN A 95 -4.32 12.10 -18.38
CA ASN A 95 -5.23 11.15 -19.02
C ASN A 95 -4.90 10.92 -20.52
N LYS A 96 -5.71 10.12 -21.20
CA LYS A 96 -5.50 9.78 -22.62
C LYS A 96 -5.64 10.98 -23.56
N ASP A 97 -6.38 12.02 -23.15
CA ASP A 97 -6.63 13.24 -23.92
C ASP A 97 -5.62 14.34 -23.62
N ASN A 98 -4.56 14.00 -22.87
CA ASN A 98 -3.53 14.90 -22.38
C ASN A 98 -4.06 16.00 -21.44
N LEU A 99 -5.11 15.70 -20.68
CA LEU A 99 -5.62 16.56 -19.64
C LEU A 99 -5.07 16.15 -18.27
N VAL A 100 -4.78 17.13 -17.44
CA VAL A 100 -4.29 16.92 -16.08
C VAL A 100 -5.46 16.60 -15.16
N GLU A 101 -5.31 15.55 -14.37
CA GLU A 101 -6.27 15.11 -13.36
C GLU A 101 -5.55 14.91 -12.01
N PHE A 102 -6.17 15.35 -10.92
CA PHE A 102 -5.67 15.08 -9.57
C PHE A 102 -6.27 13.77 -9.07
N TYR A 103 -5.41 12.89 -8.59
CA TYR A 103 -5.79 11.62 -7.98
C TYR A 103 -5.34 11.58 -6.53
N THR A 104 -6.30 11.41 -5.64
CA THR A 104 -6.02 11.16 -4.22
C THR A 104 -5.36 9.80 -4.07
N VAL A 105 -4.33 9.74 -3.24
CA VAL A 105 -3.58 8.52 -2.94
C VAL A 105 -3.54 8.29 -1.43
N GLU A 106 -3.46 7.05 -1.05
CA GLU A 106 -3.22 6.63 0.32
C GLU A 106 -1.77 6.16 0.47
N ILE A 107 -1.08 6.67 1.49
CA ILE A 107 0.31 6.30 1.77
C ILE A 107 0.31 5.02 2.60
N ILE A 108 0.92 3.96 2.04
CA ILE A 108 1.09 2.66 2.71
C ILE A 108 2.37 2.67 3.54
N GLN A 109 3.48 3.13 2.94
CA GLN A 109 4.79 3.06 3.58
C GLN A 109 5.74 4.10 3.00
N ASP A 110 6.54 4.73 3.86
CA ASP A 110 7.68 5.55 3.47
C ASP A 110 8.97 4.74 3.51
N THR A 111 9.80 4.87 2.46
CA THR A 111 11.08 4.17 2.33
C THR A 111 12.16 5.11 1.80
N GLU A 112 13.42 4.72 1.93
CA GLU A 112 14.56 5.48 1.36
C GLU A 112 14.48 5.67 -0.16
N LYS A 113 13.76 4.79 -0.87
CA LYS A 113 13.61 4.84 -2.33
C LYS A 113 12.42 5.67 -2.78
N GLY A 114 11.48 5.97 -1.89
CA GLY A 114 10.24 6.68 -2.18
C GLY A 114 9.09 6.18 -1.31
N VAL A 115 7.92 6.72 -1.57
CA VAL A 115 6.70 6.44 -0.82
C VAL A 115 5.84 5.45 -1.60
N TRP A 116 5.44 4.37 -0.94
CA TRP A 116 4.46 3.44 -1.48
C TRP A 116 3.06 4.02 -1.30
N VAL A 117 2.33 4.10 -2.40
CA VAL A 117 0.96 4.62 -2.42
C VAL A 117 0.02 3.67 -3.14
N THR A 118 -1.24 3.65 -2.72
CA THR A 118 -2.36 3.01 -3.40
C THR A 118 -3.36 4.04 -3.91
N GLY A 119 -4.40 3.62 -4.62
CA GLY A 119 -5.43 4.51 -5.19
C GLY A 119 -5.17 4.95 -6.63
N LEU A 120 -4.03 4.57 -7.23
CA LEU A 120 -3.73 4.90 -8.63
C LEU A 120 -4.11 3.77 -9.58
N PRO A 121 -4.60 4.08 -10.80
CA PRO A 121 -4.77 3.10 -11.85
C PRO A 121 -3.45 2.39 -12.20
N PHE A 122 -3.50 1.10 -12.58
CA PHE A 122 -2.33 0.27 -12.82
C PHE A 122 -1.32 0.89 -13.82
N ASN A 123 -1.82 1.52 -14.88
CA ASN A 123 -0.98 2.20 -15.89
C ASN A 123 -1.20 3.72 -15.82
N SER A 124 -0.63 4.36 -14.80
CA SER A 124 -0.79 5.79 -14.60
C SER A 124 0.35 6.58 -15.24
N ARG A 125 0.01 7.68 -15.88
CA ARG A 125 0.97 8.65 -16.39
C ARG A 125 1.11 9.78 -15.38
N ILE A 126 2.13 9.71 -14.54
CA ILE A 126 2.34 10.63 -13.42
C ILE A 126 3.21 11.80 -13.86
N ILE A 127 2.83 13.01 -13.51
CA ILE A 127 3.63 14.21 -13.71
C ILE A 127 4.70 14.27 -12.63
N THR A 128 5.97 14.19 -13.02
CA THR A 128 7.10 14.22 -12.09
C THR A 128 7.80 15.56 -12.04
N VAL A 129 7.68 16.35 -13.10
CA VAL A 129 8.27 17.69 -13.21
C VAL A 129 7.24 18.62 -13.86
N GLY A 130 7.07 19.80 -13.30
CA GLY A 130 6.11 20.79 -13.79
C GLY A 130 4.74 20.72 -13.14
N GLN A 131 4.54 19.84 -12.17
CA GLN A 131 3.26 19.64 -11.47
C GLN A 131 2.72 20.90 -10.76
N ASP A 132 3.57 21.87 -10.43
CA ASP A 132 3.15 23.11 -9.77
C ASP A 132 2.68 24.18 -10.76
N TYR A 133 2.91 23.97 -12.05
CA TYR A 133 2.60 24.95 -13.11
C TYR A 133 1.34 24.58 -13.92
N VAL A 134 0.68 23.50 -13.56
CA VAL A 134 -0.49 23.00 -14.28
C VAL A 134 -1.69 22.87 -13.36
N ASN A 135 -2.89 23.08 -13.90
CA ASN A 135 -4.15 22.97 -13.18
C ASN A 135 -4.96 21.75 -13.65
N ASN A 136 -5.95 21.36 -12.84
CA ASN A 136 -6.89 20.31 -13.25
C ASN A 136 -7.61 20.70 -14.54
N ASN A 137 -7.79 19.71 -15.41
CA ASN A 137 -8.39 19.85 -16.74
C ASN A 137 -7.58 20.72 -17.73
N GLU A 138 -6.35 21.08 -17.38
CA GLU A 138 -5.45 21.76 -18.31
C GLU A 138 -4.86 20.77 -19.30
N LYS A 139 -4.81 21.19 -20.58
CA LYS A 139 -4.18 20.38 -21.62
C LYS A 139 -2.70 20.64 -21.66
N VAL A 140 -1.93 19.54 -21.68
CA VAL A 140 -0.47 19.60 -21.56
C VAL A 140 0.23 18.81 -22.64
N ASP A 141 1.42 19.27 -23.02
CA ASP A 141 2.37 18.47 -23.80
C ASP A 141 3.23 17.63 -22.88
N ILE A 142 3.46 16.39 -23.26
CA ILE A 142 4.14 15.38 -22.45
C ILE A 142 5.52 15.09 -23.07
N ALA A 143 6.55 15.13 -22.22
CA ALA A 143 7.85 14.56 -22.53
C ALA A 143 8.15 13.43 -21.53
N ILE A 144 8.60 12.29 -22.03
CA ILE A 144 8.91 11.13 -21.18
C ILE A 144 10.23 11.38 -20.45
N ASP A 145 10.23 11.23 -19.13
CA ASP A 145 11.45 11.27 -18.33
C ASP A 145 12.07 9.87 -18.22
N TYR A 146 13.09 9.62 -19.02
CA TYR A 146 13.80 8.34 -19.05
C TYR A 146 14.79 8.13 -17.89
N ARG A 147 14.95 9.11 -17.00
CA ARG A 147 15.90 9.04 -15.87
C ARG A 147 15.37 8.23 -14.69
N LEU A 148 14.06 8.07 -14.62
CA LEU A 148 13.36 7.34 -13.57
C LEU A 148 12.98 5.95 -14.09
N ASN A 149 13.84 5.03 -13.79
CA ASN A 149 13.81 3.58 -13.79
C ASN A 149 13.24 2.77 -14.97
N LYS A 150 14.07 1.84 -15.43
CA LYS A 150 13.77 0.87 -16.51
C LYS A 150 12.92 -0.34 -16.04
N ASP A 151 12.74 -0.53 -14.74
CA ASP A 151 12.21 -1.79 -14.18
C ASP A 151 10.83 -1.68 -13.50
N GLU A 152 10.21 -0.49 -13.45
CA GLU A 152 8.88 -0.30 -12.88
C GLU A 152 7.90 0.21 -13.95
N ILE A 153 6.72 -0.39 -13.98
CA ILE A 153 5.63 -0.16 -14.96
C ILE A 153 4.95 1.22 -14.78
N ILE A 154 5.69 2.21 -14.30
CA ILE A 154 5.20 3.58 -14.13
C ILE A 154 5.81 4.43 -15.23
N ASN A 155 4.97 4.92 -16.14
CA ASN A 155 5.39 5.89 -17.15
C ASN A 155 5.51 7.27 -16.50
N TRP A 156 6.73 7.73 -16.31
CA TRP A 156 7.05 9.06 -15.79
C TRP A 156 7.02 10.10 -16.91
N PHE A 157 6.38 11.23 -16.68
CA PHE A 157 6.25 12.27 -17.68
C PHE A 157 6.70 13.64 -17.17
N PHE A 158 7.45 14.34 -18.01
CA PHE A 158 7.69 15.77 -17.87
C PHE A 158 6.53 16.51 -18.53
N CYS A 159 5.92 17.44 -17.79
CA CYS A 159 4.81 18.24 -18.28
C CYS A 159 5.26 19.67 -18.60
N ARG A 160 4.87 20.17 -19.77
CA ARG A 160 5.02 21.57 -20.16
C ARG A 160 3.63 22.09 -20.55
N SER A 161 3.21 23.21 -19.94
CA SER A 161 1.99 23.91 -20.39
C SER A 161 2.18 24.44 -21.82
N LEU A 162 1.13 24.40 -22.61
CA LEU A 162 1.07 25.00 -23.94
C LEU A 162 0.92 26.51 -23.84
#